data_5e07e192614608ffcf781371887f08ee
#
_entry.id   5e07e192614608ffcf781371887f08ee
#
_cell.length_a   1.000
_cell.length_b   1.000
_cell.length_c   1.000
_cell.angle_alpha   90.00
_cell.angle_beta   90.00
_cell.angle_gamma   90.00
#
_symmetry.space_group_name_H-M   'P 1'
#
loop_
_entity.id
_entity.type
_entity.pdbx_description
1 polymer ?
#
loop_
_entity_poly.entity_id
_entity_poly.type
_entity_poly.pdbx_seq_one_letter_code
_entity_poly.pdbx_strand_id
1 'polypeptide(L)'
;MGCQARDVWTRLRCPVRIWPVALVAIALVASGCGRPRPASTVSIPAGPDSGLTGSISADGSSTVGPLMQLAAERFGAFNSRVGISVGVAGTGGGFQRFCAGETDLSDASRPIKDEEAAACKKAGIAYSEIEVANDGISIVVNPGNTWISCLTVAQLARIWGEKSKVGNWRELDPAYPDVPMRLYGPGTDSGTFDFFTGQINGTEDVSRSDYSASEDDNVTVQGVSGDRGALGYFGLSYAEQNASILKLLAVDDGHGCVKPSTKTVQSGTYAPLSRPLFVYVKHRSAQRPEVKAFLDYLVTNEAALARDTRFVPLTLTQRAKALTELARAVGE
;
A
#
# COMPACT_ATOMS: atom_id res chain seq x y z
N MET A 1 27.99 63.32 17.94
CA MET A 1 26.98 64.28 18.34
C MET A 1 25.66 63.48 18.36
N GLY A 2 25.13 63.07 19.42
CA GLY A 2 25.04 63.55 20.80
C GLY A 2 23.58 63.72 21.13
N CYS A 3 23.19 63.10 22.24
CA CYS A 3 22.04 63.32 23.11
C CYS A 3 20.75 62.57 22.72
N GLN A 4 20.23 61.80 23.58
CA GLN A 4 20.03 61.54 25.02
C GLN A 4 18.52 61.34 25.27
N ALA A 5 18.28 60.38 26.12
CA ALA A 5 17.02 59.95 26.69
C ALA A 5 16.24 61.06 27.41
N ARG A 6 14.91 60.86 27.59
CA ARG A 6 14.19 61.27 28.80
C ARG A 6 12.95 60.46 29.03
N ASP A 7 12.91 59.88 30.24
CA ASP A 7 11.74 59.30 30.95
C ASP A 7 10.64 60.33 31.19
N VAL A 8 9.38 59.84 31.16
CA VAL A 8 8.30 60.48 31.95
C VAL A 8 7.39 59.40 32.49
N TRP A 9 7.49 59.20 33.79
CA TRP A 9 6.52 58.49 34.64
C TRP A 9 5.30 59.37 34.84
N THR A 10 4.10 58.86 34.59
CA THR A 10 2.86 59.45 35.14
C THR A 10 2.01 58.35 35.73
N ARG A 11 1.96 58.35 37.05
CA ARG A 11 1.07 57.52 37.89
C ARG A 11 -0.36 58.05 37.79
N LEU A 12 -1.29 57.22 37.45
CA LEU A 12 -2.70 57.44 37.71
C LEU A 12 -3.22 56.45 38.75
N ARG A 13 -3.52 56.96 39.93
CA ARG A 13 -4.20 56.27 41.03
C ARG A 13 -5.68 56.26 40.69
N CYS A 14 -6.34 55.09 40.69
CA CYS A 14 -7.79 54.96 40.75
C CYS A 14 -8.22 54.45 42.15
N PRO A 15 -9.29 54.97 42.74
CA PRO A 15 -9.65 54.70 44.13
C PRO A 15 -10.39 53.36 44.25
N VAL A 16 -10.06 52.64 45.31
CA VAL A 16 -10.68 51.40 45.76
C VAL A 16 -12.08 51.74 46.32
N ARG A 17 -13.12 51.22 45.67
CA ARG A 17 -14.50 51.27 46.22
C ARG A 17 -14.80 49.92 46.83
N ILE A 18 -14.86 49.87 48.16
CA ILE A 18 -15.19 48.69 48.96
C ILE A 18 -16.73 48.54 48.95
N TRP A 19 -17.22 47.40 48.47
CA TRP A 19 -18.62 46.99 48.65
C TRP A 19 -18.66 45.65 49.39
N PRO A 20 -19.69 45.42 50.25
CA PRO A 20 -19.59 44.34 51.22
C PRO A 20 -19.81 42.94 50.67
N VAL A 21 -19.14 42.04 51.33
CA VAL A 21 -19.11 40.58 51.09
C VAL A 21 -20.50 39.99 51.41
N ALA A 22 -21.16 39.44 50.41
CA ALA A 22 -22.23 38.47 50.61
C ALA A 22 -21.63 37.06 50.45
N LEU A 23 -21.58 36.33 51.55
CA LEU A 23 -21.18 34.92 51.60
C LEU A 23 -22.21 34.06 50.84
N VAL A 24 -21.89 33.66 49.64
CA VAL A 24 -22.60 32.58 48.95
C VAL A 24 -21.74 31.32 49.05
N ALA A 25 -22.24 30.35 49.78
CA ALA A 25 -21.64 29.02 49.87
C ALA A 25 -21.77 28.32 48.50
N ILE A 26 -20.70 28.26 47.75
CA ILE A 26 -20.60 27.48 46.52
C ILE A 26 -20.18 26.06 46.90
N ALA A 27 -21.10 25.10 46.73
CA ALA A 27 -20.83 23.69 46.81
C ALA A 27 -19.82 23.32 45.68
N LEU A 28 -18.63 22.90 46.06
CA LEU A 28 -17.64 22.33 45.16
C LEU A 28 -18.14 20.98 44.61
N VAL A 29 -18.75 21.02 43.44
CA VAL A 29 -18.90 19.80 42.62
C VAL A 29 -17.52 19.45 42.07
N ALA A 30 -16.93 18.42 42.62
CA ALA A 30 -15.69 17.82 42.11
C ALA A 30 -15.93 17.30 40.69
N SER A 31 -15.61 18.12 39.70
CA SER A 31 -15.51 17.68 38.31
C SER A 31 -14.32 16.72 38.20
N GLY A 32 -14.63 15.43 38.19
CA GLY A 32 -13.64 14.37 37.95
C GLY A 32 -12.95 14.59 36.60
N CYS A 33 -11.66 14.84 36.64
CA CYS A 33 -10.81 14.73 35.45
C CYS A 33 -10.97 13.32 34.86
N GLY A 34 -11.75 13.21 33.80
CA GLY A 34 -11.83 11.99 33.00
C GLY A 34 -10.47 11.67 32.46
N ARG A 35 -9.84 10.62 32.99
CA ARG A 35 -8.67 10.01 32.36
C ARG A 35 -9.06 9.62 30.94
N PRO A 36 -8.21 9.90 29.91
CA PRO A 36 -8.47 9.39 28.58
C PRO A 36 -8.59 7.87 28.68
N ARG A 37 -9.75 7.35 28.28
CA ARG A 37 -9.96 5.91 28.15
C ARG A 37 -8.91 5.40 27.17
N PRO A 38 -8.11 4.38 27.53
CA PRO A 38 -7.28 3.73 26.52
C PRO A 38 -8.18 3.24 25.39
N ALA A 39 -7.76 3.49 24.15
CA ALA A 39 -8.44 2.97 22.97
C ALA A 39 -8.68 1.47 23.21
N SER A 40 -9.95 1.06 23.07
CA SER A 40 -10.32 -0.34 23.19
C SER A 40 -9.59 -1.10 22.08
N THR A 41 -8.48 -1.75 22.41
CA THR A 41 -7.91 -2.79 21.56
C THR A 41 -9.02 -3.84 21.42
N VAL A 42 -9.52 -3.98 20.20
CA VAL A 42 -10.42 -5.08 19.84
C VAL A 42 -9.56 -6.33 19.97
N SER A 43 -9.63 -6.98 21.13
CA SER A 43 -9.04 -8.30 21.32
C SER A 43 -9.88 -9.27 20.49
N ILE A 44 -9.32 -9.73 19.38
CA ILE A 44 -9.87 -10.87 18.65
C ILE A 44 -9.84 -12.05 19.64
N PRO A 45 -10.99 -12.69 19.95
CA PRO A 45 -10.97 -13.83 20.84
C PRO A 45 -10.04 -14.88 20.25
N ALA A 46 -8.99 -15.26 20.97
CA ALA A 46 -8.15 -16.37 20.61
C ALA A 46 -9.03 -17.63 20.57
N GLY A 47 -9.17 -18.24 19.38
CA GLY A 47 -9.78 -19.57 19.26
C GLY A 47 -8.93 -20.62 19.97
N PRO A 48 -9.41 -21.85 20.11
CA PRO A 48 -8.63 -22.92 20.72
C PRO A 48 -7.30 -23.07 19.95
N ASP A 49 -6.17 -23.02 20.68
CA ASP A 49 -4.82 -23.23 20.12
C ASP A 49 -4.78 -24.59 19.40
N SER A 50 -4.43 -24.60 18.13
CA SER A 50 -4.37 -25.82 17.31
C SER A 50 -3.33 -26.83 17.77
N GLY A 51 -2.44 -26.45 18.71
CA GLY A 51 -1.35 -27.28 19.16
C GLY A 51 -0.11 -27.25 18.24
N LEU A 52 -0.18 -26.57 17.11
CA LEU A 52 0.95 -26.41 16.18
C LEU A 52 2.10 -25.65 16.81
N THR A 53 3.31 -26.09 16.52
CA THR A 53 4.55 -25.44 16.94
C THR A 53 5.54 -25.40 15.78
N GLY A 54 6.38 -24.40 15.72
CA GLY A 54 7.42 -24.30 14.69
C GLY A 54 7.72 -22.87 14.27
N SER A 55 8.40 -22.72 13.15
CA SER A 55 8.73 -21.42 12.58
C SER A 55 8.58 -21.43 11.07
N ILE A 56 8.13 -20.32 10.51
CA ILE A 56 7.96 -20.10 9.07
C ILE A 56 8.76 -18.86 8.71
N SER A 57 9.57 -18.93 7.67
CA SER A 57 10.31 -17.78 7.13
C SER A 57 9.81 -17.46 5.72
N ALA A 58 9.39 -16.22 5.52
CA ALA A 58 9.04 -15.65 4.22
C ALA A 58 9.92 -14.43 3.95
N ASP A 59 10.26 -14.18 2.70
CA ASP A 59 10.92 -12.96 2.28
C ASP A 59 10.63 -12.67 0.80
N GLY A 60 10.62 -11.41 0.43
CA GLY A 60 10.43 -11.04 -0.97
C GLY A 60 9.82 -9.67 -1.18
N SER A 61 8.79 -9.64 -1.99
CA SER A 61 8.15 -8.43 -2.50
C SER A 61 7.66 -7.48 -1.40
N SER A 62 8.05 -6.20 -1.48
CA SER A 62 7.50 -5.09 -0.69
C SER A 62 5.99 -4.94 -0.87
N THR A 63 5.48 -5.22 -2.07
CA THR A 63 4.04 -5.19 -2.37
C THR A 63 3.28 -6.28 -1.63
N VAL A 64 3.78 -7.53 -1.62
CA VAL A 64 3.09 -8.69 -1.00
C VAL A 64 3.29 -8.72 0.51
N GLY A 65 4.37 -8.12 1.01
CA GLY A 65 4.73 -8.08 2.42
C GLY A 65 3.58 -7.72 3.37
N PRO A 66 2.80 -6.63 3.15
CA PRO A 66 1.66 -6.28 3.99
C PRO A 66 0.58 -7.37 4.06
N LEU A 67 0.30 -8.08 2.96
CA LEU A 67 -0.66 -9.20 2.94
C LEU A 67 -0.14 -10.36 3.78
N MET A 68 1.14 -10.70 3.63
CA MET A 68 1.78 -11.78 4.37
C MET A 68 1.90 -11.45 5.87
N GLN A 69 2.22 -10.21 6.22
CA GLN A 69 2.25 -9.76 7.63
C GLN A 69 0.88 -9.84 8.27
N LEU A 70 -0.19 -9.39 7.58
CA LEU A 70 -1.56 -9.51 8.07
C LEU A 70 -2.00 -10.98 8.21
N ALA A 71 -1.62 -11.85 7.26
CA ALA A 71 -1.89 -13.27 7.34
C ALA A 71 -1.16 -13.91 8.53
N ALA A 72 0.11 -13.56 8.74
CA ALA A 72 0.91 -14.04 9.86
C ALA A 72 0.34 -13.59 11.22
N GLU A 73 -0.07 -12.35 11.36
CA GLU A 73 -0.70 -11.81 12.57
C GLU A 73 -2.00 -12.56 12.91
N ARG A 74 -2.89 -12.69 11.92
CA ARG A 74 -4.18 -13.35 12.12
C ARG A 74 -4.04 -14.84 12.37
N PHE A 75 -3.15 -15.52 11.67
CA PHE A 75 -2.86 -16.93 11.90
C PHE A 75 -2.26 -17.16 13.29
N GLY A 76 -1.33 -16.30 13.72
CA GLY A 76 -0.68 -16.35 15.03
C GLY A 76 -1.66 -16.17 16.19
N ALA A 77 -2.77 -15.43 16.00
CA ALA A 77 -3.82 -15.30 17.03
C ALA A 77 -4.46 -16.63 17.45
N PHE A 78 -4.45 -17.65 16.57
CA PHE A 78 -4.96 -18.99 16.81
C PHE A 78 -3.87 -20.06 16.94
N ASN A 79 -2.59 -19.69 16.65
CA ASN A 79 -1.45 -20.58 16.60
C ASN A 79 -0.23 -19.91 17.27
N SER A 80 -0.38 -19.51 18.53
CA SER A 80 0.59 -18.65 19.25
C SER A 80 2.00 -19.24 19.42
N ARG A 81 2.15 -20.57 19.18
CA ARG A 81 3.44 -21.28 19.25
C ARG A 81 4.10 -21.44 17.88
N VAL A 82 3.52 -20.86 16.82
CA VAL A 82 4.12 -20.78 15.47
C VAL A 82 4.70 -19.39 15.28
N GLY A 83 6.02 -19.29 15.18
CA GLY A 83 6.71 -18.04 14.85
C GLY A 83 6.72 -17.83 13.33
N ILE A 84 6.21 -16.70 12.82
CA ILE A 84 6.27 -16.37 11.39
C ILE A 84 7.06 -15.07 11.23
N SER A 85 8.11 -15.11 10.42
CA SER A 85 8.90 -13.94 10.02
C SER A 85 8.67 -13.61 8.56
N VAL A 86 8.38 -12.34 8.28
CA VAL A 86 8.19 -11.82 6.91
C VAL A 86 9.22 -10.72 6.66
N GLY A 87 10.16 -10.98 5.77
CA GLY A 87 11.15 -10.01 5.28
C GLY A 87 10.66 -9.31 4.01
N VAL A 88 11.33 -8.22 3.64
CA VAL A 88 10.98 -7.38 2.48
C VAL A 88 12.25 -7.03 1.71
N ALA A 89 12.90 -8.04 1.10
CA ALA A 89 14.12 -7.86 0.32
C ALA A 89 13.88 -7.54 -1.17
N GLY A 90 12.61 -7.29 -1.56
CA GLY A 90 12.18 -7.21 -2.95
C GLY A 90 12.01 -8.60 -3.59
N THR A 91 11.23 -8.70 -4.68
CA THR A 91 10.93 -9.98 -5.35
C THR A 91 12.21 -10.74 -5.76
N GLY A 92 13.18 -10.05 -6.34
CA GLY A 92 14.45 -10.67 -6.77
C GLY A 92 15.31 -11.14 -5.59
N GLY A 93 15.41 -10.32 -4.53
CA GLY A 93 16.10 -10.67 -3.28
C GLY A 93 15.45 -11.86 -2.58
N GLY A 94 14.12 -11.90 -2.55
CA GLY A 94 13.34 -13.04 -2.06
C GLY A 94 13.67 -14.34 -2.79
N PHE A 95 13.66 -14.33 -4.13
CA PHE A 95 14.02 -15.51 -4.91
C PHE A 95 15.48 -15.95 -4.71
N GLN A 96 16.42 -15.02 -4.54
CA GLN A 96 17.81 -15.36 -4.24
C GLN A 96 17.90 -16.16 -2.92
N ARG A 97 17.30 -15.66 -1.84
CA ARG A 97 17.28 -16.33 -0.53
C ARG A 97 16.47 -17.63 -0.56
N PHE A 98 15.36 -17.65 -1.26
CA PHE A 98 14.52 -18.82 -1.43
C PHE A 98 15.29 -19.93 -2.16
N CYS A 99 15.92 -19.65 -3.31
CA CYS A 99 16.69 -20.63 -4.07
C CYS A 99 18.04 -20.98 -3.41
N ALA A 100 18.55 -20.15 -2.45
CA ALA A 100 19.65 -20.50 -1.56
C ALA A 100 19.24 -21.44 -0.41
N GLY A 101 17.95 -21.68 -0.21
CA GLY A 101 17.44 -22.54 0.86
C GLY A 101 17.19 -21.84 2.19
N GLU A 102 17.32 -20.51 2.26
CA GLU A 102 17.29 -19.73 3.49
C GLU A 102 15.87 -19.49 4.02
N THR A 103 14.87 -19.37 3.13
CA THR A 103 13.46 -19.13 3.50
C THR A 103 12.57 -20.30 3.10
N ASP A 104 11.42 -20.45 3.75
CA ASP A 104 10.39 -21.44 3.41
C ASP A 104 9.53 -20.99 2.25
N LEU A 105 9.21 -19.68 2.24
CA LEU A 105 8.34 -19.02 1.28
C LEU A 105 9.11 -17.88 0.60
N SER A 106 8.69 -17.53 -0.62
CA SER A 106 9.10 -16.30 -1.29
C SER A 106 7.87 -15.56 -1.79
N ASP A 107 7.78 -14.29 -1.40
CA ASP A 107 6.70 -13.40 -1.79
C ASP A 107 7.09 -12.69 -3.09
N ALA A 108 6.20 -12.70 -4.08
CA ALA A 108 6.55 -12.19 -5.40
C ALA A 108 5.43 -11.36 -6.05
N SER A 109 5.79 -10.25 -6.65
CA SER A 109 4.89 -9.36 -7.39
C SER A 109 5.02 -9.49 -8.91
N ARG A 110 5.67 -10.57 -9.34
CA ARG A 110 5.78 -11.06 -10.72
C ARG A 110 6.06 -12.55 -10.70
N PRO A 111 5.87 -13.26 -11.82
CA PRO A 111 6.34 -14.64 -11.95
C PRO A 111 7.87 -14.72 -11.78
N ILE A 112 8.33 -15.89 -11.33
CA ILE A 112 9.75 -16.21 -11.26
C ILE A 112 10.39 -16.14 -12.66
N LYS A 113 11.56 -15.52 -12.78
CA LYS A 113 12.32 -15.46 -14.04
C LYS A 113 13.05 -16.76 -14.31
N ASP A 114 13.40 -16.99 -15.59
CA ASP A 114 14.10 -18.22 -16.02
C ASP A 114 15.43 -18.42 -15.28
N GLU A 115 16.20 -17.34 -15.05
CA GLU A 115 17.46 -17.40 -14.32
C GLU A 115 17.26 -17.75 -12.84
N GLU A 116 16.19 -17.25 -12.20
CA GLU A 116 15.84 -17.55 -10.80
C GLU A 116 15.36 -19.01 -10.68
N ALA A 117 14.51 -19.45 -11.62
CA ALA A 117 14.06 -20.84 -11.69
C ALA A 117 15.23 -21.82 -11.92
N ALA A 118 16.20 -21.45 -12.78
CA ALA A 118 17.39 -22.23 -13.00
C ALA A 118 18.27 -22.32 -11.74
N ALA A 119 18.37 -21.23 -10.95
CA ALA A 119 19.08 -21.24 -9.67
C ALA A 119 18.42 -22.17 -8.65
N CYS A 120 17.09 -22.13 -8.50
CA CYS A 120 16.34 -23.07 -7.66
C CYS A 120 16.55 -24.52 -8.10
N LYS A 121 16.46 -24.80 -9.41
CA LYS A 121 16.70 -26.14 -9.96
C LYS A 121 18.10 -26.65 -9.67
N LYS A 122 19.12 -25.79 -9.82
CA LYS A 122 20.53 -26.14 -9.52
C LYS A 122 20.73 -26.48 -8.05
N ALA A 123 20.00 -25.80 -7.16
CA ALA A 123 19.99 -26.06 -5.72
C ALA A 123 19.11 -27.25 -5.31
N GLY A 124 18.42 -27.92 -6.25
CA GLY A 124 17.52 -29.04 -5.96
C GLY A 124 16.23 -28.64 -5.25
N ILE A 125 15.82 -27.34 -5.38
CA ILE A 125 14.62 -26.82 -4.75
C ILE A 125 13.44 -26.94 -5.70
N ALA A 126 12.50 -27.85 -5.36
CA ALA A 126 11.19 -27.95 -5.99
C ALA A 126 10.21 -27.04 -5.23
N TYR A 127 9.34 -26.35 -5.96
CA TYR A 127 8.38 -25.40 -5.40
C TYR A 127 7.05 -25.39 -6.15
N SER A 128 6.02 -24.83 -5.52
CA SER A 128 4.76 -24.45 -6.15
C SER A 128 4.60 -22.93 -6.11
N GLU A 129 3.95 -22.39 -7.14
CA GLU A 129 3.55 -20.98 -7.28
C GLU A 129 2.07 -20.86 -6.92
N ILE A 130 1.75 -20.11 -5.89
CA ILE A 130 0.38 -19.89 -5.41
C ILE A 130 0.03 -18.42 -5.62
N GLU A 131 -0.95 -18.14 -6.47
CA GLU A 131 -1.49 -16.79 -6.64
C GLU A 131 -2.34 -16.42 -5.42
N VAL A 132 -2.12 -15.23 -4.84
CA VAL A 132 -2.74 -14.81 -3.58
C VAL A 132 -3.57 -13.53 -3.68
N ALA A 133 -3.38 -12.72 -4.71
CA ALA A 133 -4.17 -11.52 -4.99
C ALA A 133 -3.86 -11.00 -6.39
N ASN A 134 -4.62 -9.99 -6.83
CA ASN A 134 -4.26 -9.15 -7.97
C ASN A 134 -3.98 -7.72 -7.47
N ASP A 135 -3.01 -7.06 -8.07
CA ASP A 135 -2.69 -5.67 -7.83
C ASP A 135 -3.03 -4.82 -9.06
N GLY A 136 -3.49 -3.59 -8.85
CA GLY A 136 -3.75 -2.64 -9.91
C GLY A 136 -3.48 -1.21 -9.42
N ILE A 137 -2.75 -0.43 -10.22
CA ILE A 137 -2.46 0.97 -9.93
C ILE A 137 -3.42 1.87 -10.70
N SER A 138 -4.12 2.74 -10.00
CA SER A 138 -5.00 3.74 -10.61
C SER A 138 -4.28 5.06 -10.81
N ILE A 139 -4.44 5.65 -11.99
CA ILE A 139 -4.09 7.02 -12.29
C ILE A 139 -5.31 7.88 -12.01
N VAL A 140 -5.15 8.90 -11.18
CA VAL A 140 -6.26 9.72 -10.69
C VAL A 140 -6.02 11.21 -10.91
N VAL A 141 -7.11 11.93 -11.21
CA VAL A 141 -7.13 13.40 -11.30
C VAL A 141 -8.32 13.95 -10.52
N ASN A 142 -8.34 15.26 -10.32
CA ASN A 142 -9.49 15.96 -9.77
C ASN A 142 -10.73 15.80 -10.69
N PRO A 143 -11.94 15.62 -10.17
CA PRO A 143 -13.16 15.55 -10.99
C PRO A 143 -13.39 16.78 -11.87
N GLY A 144 -12.93 17.96 -11.47
CA GLY A 144 -12.96 19.19 -12.25
C GLY A 144 -11.95 19.23 -13.41
N ASN A 145 -11.07 18.25 -13.53
CA ASN A 145 -10.24 18.04 -14.70
C ASN A 145 -11.08 17.39 -15.81
N THR A 146 -11.61 18.20 -16.72
CA THR A 146 -12.52 17.76 -17.79
C THR A 146 -11.83 17.52 -19.12
N TRP A 147 -10.54 17.89 -19.25
CA TRP A 147 -9.81 17.83 -20.52
C TRP A 147 -9.11 16.50 -20.79
N ILE A 148 -8.99 15.62 -19.81
CA ILE A 148 -8.35 14.32 -20.00
C ILE A 148 -9.22 13.18 -19.45
N SER A 149 -9.23 12.06 -20.15
CA SER A 149 -9.91 10.82 -19.74
C SER A 149 -9.00 9.58 -19.85
N CYS A 150 -7.89 9.71 -20.58
CA CYS A 150 -6.96 8.64 -20.86
C CYS A 150 -5.53 9.20 -20.97
N LEU A 151 -4.54 8.44 -20.47
CA LEU A 151 -3.13 8.69 -20.68
C LEU A 151 -2.46 7.47 -21.30
N THR A 152 -1.60 7.69 -22.29
CA THR A 152 -0.75 6.62 -22.79
C THR A 152 0.40 6.33 -21.83
N VAL A 153 0.93 5.12 -21.87
CA VAL A 153 2.16 4.75 -21.12
C VAL A 153 3.31 5.72 -21.44
N ALA A 154 3.44 6.13 -22.71
CA ALA A 154 4.46 7.11 -23.12
C ALA A 154 4.24 8.49 -22.48
N GLN A 155 2.99 8.95 -22.35
CA GLN A 155 2.68 10.19 -21.64
C GLN A 155 2.97 10.08 -20.14
N LEU A 156 2.63 8.96 -19.51
CA LEU A 156 2.96 8.69 -18.12
C LEU A 156 4.49 8.70 -17.90
N ALA A 157 5.26 8.02 -18.76
CA ALA A 157 6.72 8.05 -18.70
C ALA A 157 7.29 9.46 -18.91
N ARG A 158 6.69 10.25 -19.80
CA ARG A 158 7.08 11.65 -19.99
C ARG A 158 6.81 12.52 -18.76
N ILE A 159 5.73 12.23 -18.01
CA ILE A 159 5.39 12.95 -16.77
C ILE A 159 6.31 12.51 -15.62
N TRP A 160 6.46 11.20 -15.41
CA TRP A 160 7.05 10.63 -14.19
C TRP A 160 8.53 10.24 -14.33
N GLY A 161 9.09 10.27 -15.53
CA GLY A 161 10.49 9.93 -15.76
C GLY A 161 11.46 10.79 -14.95
N GLU A 162 12.60 10.22 -14.56
CA GLU A 162 13.64 10.85 -13.71
C GLU A 162 14.03 12.27 -14.14
N LYS A 163 14.16 12.49 -15.44
CA LYS A 163 14.57 13.76 -16.03
C LYS A 163 13.40 14.65 -16.48
N SER A 164 12.18 14.26 -16.16
CA SER A 164 10.99 15.00 -16.54
C SER A 164 10.99 16.41 -15.93
N LYS A 165 10.59 17.39 -16.75
CA LYS A 165 10.32 18.76 -16.34
C LYS A 165 8.88 19.18 -16.64
N VAL A 166 8.04 18.23 -17.04
CA VAL A 166 6.61 18.48 -17.28
C VAL A 166 5.98 19.01 -16.00
N GLY A 167 5.51 20.21 -16.03
CA GLY A 167 4.89 20.95 -14.91
C GLY A 167 3.57 21.62 -15.28
N ASN A 168 3.11 21.41 -16.53
CA ASN A 168 1.88 22.01 -17.02
C ASN A 168 1.19 21.04 -17.99
N TRP A 169 -0.14 20.99 -17.95
CA TRP A 169 -0.93 20.12 -18.82
C TRP A 169 -0.72 20.41 -20.30
N ARG A 170 -0.57 21.69 -20.67
CA ARG A 170 -0.29 22.10 -22.07
C ARG A 170 1.06 21.61 -22.61
N GLU A 171 2.03 21.36 -21.72
CA GLU A 171 3.31 20.77 -22.11
C GLU A 171 3.18 19.30 -22.52
N LEU A 172 2.16 18.60 -21.99
CA LEU A 172 1.86 17.23 -22.36
C LEU A 172 1.15 17.16 -23.72
N ASP A 173 0.15 18.01 -23.94
CA ASP A 173 -0.57 18.18 -25.19
C ASP A 173 -0.98 19.65 -25.35
N PRO A 174 -0.65 20.32 -26.47
CA PRO A 174 -1.05 21.71 -26.75
C PRO A 174 -2.56 21.96 -26.73
N ALA A 175 -3.38 20.92 -26.93
CA ALA A 175 -4.85 20.99 -26.85
C ALA A 175 -5.36 21.10 -25.40
N TYR A 176 -4.53 20.78 -24.40
CA TYR A 176 -4.92 20.90 -23.01
C TYR A 176 -4.80 22.35 -22.51
N PRO A 177 -5.56 22.71 -21.46
CA PRO A 177 -5.52 24.07 -20.92
C PRO A 177 -4.15 24.38 -20.28
N ASP A 178 -3.84 25.68 -20.22
CA ASP A 178 -2.68 26.20 -19.50
C ASP A 178 -2.94 26.15 -17.98
N VAL A 179 -2.77 24.96 -17.42
CA VAL A 179 -2.99 24.68 -16.01
C VAL A 179 -1.74 24.00 -15.44
N PRO A 180 -1.17 24.51 -14.34
CA PRO A 180 -0.05 23.85 -13.67
C PRO A 180 -0.41 22.42 -13.26
N MET A 181 0.53 21.49 -13.50
CA MET A 181 0.39 20.10 -13.07
C MET A 181 1.01 19.91 -11.69
N ARG A 182 0.23 19.42 -10.74
CA ARG A 182 0.70 19.04 -9.40
C ARG A 182 0.69 17.53 -9.28
N LEU A 183 1.82 16.95 -8.88
CA LEU A 183 2.01 15.52 -8.86
C LEU A 183 2.01 14.99 -7.43
N TYR A 184 1.29 13.90 -7.22
CA TYR A 184 1.15 13.21 -5.94
C TYR A 184 1.32 11.71 -6.15
N GLY A 185 2.00 11.03 -5.24
CA GLY A 185 2.19 9.58 -5.36
C GLY A 185 2.83 8.98 -4.12
N PRO A 186 3.02 7.66 -4.11
CA PRO A 186 3.68 6.98 -3.00
C PRO A 186 5.15 7.39 -2.88
N GLY A 187 5.70 7.20 -1.69
CA GLY A 187 7.13 7.33 -1.43
C GLY A 187 7.93 6.13 -1.91
N THR A 188 9.24 6.19 -1.72
CA THR A 188 10.20 5.19 -2.22
C THR A 188 10.16 3.85 -1.48
N ASP A 189 9.50 3.78 -0.32
CA ASP A 189 9.36 2.53 0.45
C ASP A 189 8.10 1.73 0.04
N SER A 190 7.38 2.20 -1.00
CA SER A 190 6.12 1.63 -1.46
C SER A 190 6.30 0.67 -2.62
N GLY A 191 5.81 -0.57 -2.48
CA GLY A 191 5.73 -1.52 -3.60
C GLY A 191 4.86 -1.05 -4.78
N THR A 192 4.00 -0.05 -4.58
CA THR A 192 3.27 0.64 -5.65
C THR A 192 4.21 1.55 -6.44
N PHE A 193 5.14 2.24 -5.76
CA PHE A 193 6.19 3.03 -6.40
C PHE A 193 7.10 2.15 -7.26
N ASP A 194 7.63 1.03 -6.71
CA ASP A 194 8.50 0.08 -7.42
C ASP A 194 7.83 -0.42 -8.71
N PHE A 195 6.58 -0.87 -8.58
CA PHE A 195 5.85 -1.40 -9.72
C PHE A 195 5.56 -0.33 -10.78
N PHE A 196 5.07 0.83 -10.36
CA PHE A 196 4.78 1.94 -11.28
C PHE A 196 6.02 2.37 -12.04
N THR A 197 7.13 2.60 -11.35
CA THR A 197 8.39 3.04 -11.96
C THR A 197 8.97 1.98 -12.90
N GLY A 198 8.92 0.70 -12.50
CA GLY A 198 9.32 -0.41 -13.34
C GLY A 198 8.52 -0.50 -14.64
N GLN A 199 7.19 -0.37 -14.58
CA GLN A 199 6.31 -0.48 -15.74
C GLN A 199 6.30 0.76 -16.63
N ILE A 200 6.36 1.94 -16.04
CA ILE A 200 6.23 3.21 -16.76
C ILE A 200 7.58 3.78 -17.18
N ASN A 201 8.57 3.76 -16.29
CA ASN A 201 9.90 4.32 -16.55
C ASN A 201 10.92 3.28 -17.01
N GLY A 202 10.56 1.98 -16.98
CA GLY A 202 11.41 0.86 -17.41
C GLY A 202 12.44 0.42 -16.37
N THR A 203 12.49 1.07 -15.20
CA THR A 203 13.40 0.72 -14.10
C THR A 203 12.71 0.99 -12.78
N GLU A 204 12.64 -0.03 -11.91
CA GLU A 204 12.13 0.13 -10.54
C GLU A 204 12.94 1.19 -9.79
N ASP A 205 12.29 1.94 -8.91
CA ASP A 205 12.84 3.01 -8.06
C ASP A 205 13.34 4.27 -8.81
N VAL A 206 13.20 4.32 -10.12
CA VAL A 206 13.65 5.46 -10.92
C VAL A 206 12.48 6.35 -11.32
N SER A 207 12.40 7.55 -10.74
CA SER A 207 11.38 8.57 -11.01
C SER A 207 11.92 9.97 -10.75
N ARG A 208 11.15 11.00 -11.16
CA ARG A 208 11.40 12.38 -10.71
C ARG A 208 11.19 12.49 -9.19
N SER A 209 11.87 13.43 -8.55
CA SER A 209 11.80 13.63 -7.08
C SER A 209 11.02 14.89 -6.68
N ASP A 210 10.55 15.70 -7.63
CA ASP A 210 9.87 16.98 -7.39
C ASP A 210 8.33 16.84 -7.38
N TYR A 211 7.82 15.75 -6.80
CA TYR A 211 6.40 15.53 -6.54
C TYR A 211 6.13 15.40 -5.03
N SER A 212 4.87 15.50 -4.62
CA SER A 212 4.46 15.26 -3.23
C SER A 212 4.40 13.76 -2.98
N ALA A 213 5.47 13.22 -2.38
CA ALA A 213 5.58 11.82 -2.01
C ALA A 213 4.98 11.56 -0.61
N SER A 214 4.22 10.48 -0.45
CA SER A 214 3.70 10.04 0.86
C SER A 214 3.37 8.55 0.83
N GLU A 215 3.72 7.84 1.91
CA GLU A 215 3.27 6.47 2.14
C GLU A 215 1.79 6.39 2.57
N ASP A 216 1.19 7.52 2.98
CA ASP A 216 -0.24 7.61 3.27
C ASP A 216 -1.02 8.06 2.03
N ASP A 217 -1.76 7.13 1.42
CA ASP A 217 -2.62 7.40 0.26
C ASP A 217 -3.64 8.52 0.51
N ASN A 218 -4.05 8.78 1.77
CA ASN A 218 -4.94 9.90 2.09
C ASN A 218 -4.34 11.25 1.73
N VAL A 219 -3.02 11.41 1.82
CA VAL A 219 -2.33 12.65 1.41
C VAL A 219 -2.48 12.84 -0.10
N THR A 220 -2.29 11.77 -0.89
CA THR A 220 -2.50 11.80 -2.35
C THR A 220 -3.96 12.10 -2.70
N VAL A 221 -4.93 11.46 -2.01
CA VAL A 221 -6.37 11.73 -2.21
C VAL A 221 -6.71 13.19 -1.94
N GLN A 222 -6.25 13.74 -0.81
CA GLN A 222 -6.49 15.14 -0.45
C GLN A 222 -5.84 16.11 -1.45
N GLY A 223 -4.59 15.85 -1.83
CA GLY A 223 -3.88 16.66 -2.82
C GLY A 223 -4.59 16.69 -4.17
N VAL A 224 -4.98 15.52 -4.68
CA VAL A 224 -5.66 15.42 -6.00
C VAL A 224 -7.08 15.98 -5.94
N SER A 225 -7.85 15.71 -4.89
CA SER A 225 -9.21 16.25 -4.76
C SER A 225 -9.24 17.77 -4.55
N GLY A 226 -8.18 18.34 -3.99
CA GLY A 226 -8.08 19.79 -3.69
C GLY A 226 -7.58 20.65 -4.85
N ASP A 227 -6.97 20.09 -5.90
CA ASP A 227 -6.38 20.85 -7.01
C ASP A 227 -6.82 20.29 -8.36
N ARG A 228 -7.46 21.14 -9.16
CA ARG A 228 -7.95 20.80 -10.51
C ARG A 228 -6.83 20.37 -11.47
N GLY A 229 -5.62 20.86 -11.27
CA GLY A 229 -4.44 20.52 -12.06
C GLY A 229 -3.68 19.28 -11.56
N ALA A 230 -4.11 18.70 -10.44
CA ALA A 230 -3.42 17.57 -9.85
C ALA A 230 -3.57 16.26 -10.63
N LEU A 231 -2.49 15.47 -10.58
CA LEU A 231 -2.41 14.09 -11.06
C LEU A 231 -1.73 13.26 -9.98
N GLY A 232 -2.27 12.08 -9.69
CA GLY A 232 -1.67 11.15 -8.74
C GLY A 232 -1.84 9.69 -9.15
N TYR A 233 -1.19 8.78 -8.40
CA TYR A 233 -1.38 7.35 -8.55
C TYR A 233 -1.25 6.61 -7.21
N PHE A 234 -2.02 5.54 -7.06
CA PHE A 234 -2.03 4.61 -5.92
C PHE A 234 -2.88 3.38 -6.24
N GLY A 235 -2.98 2.43 -5.31
CA GLY A 235 -3.72 1.18 -5.49
C GLY A 235 -5.20 1.36 -5.87
N LEU A 236 -5.70 0.52 -6.80
CA LEU A 236 -7.07 0.60 -7.33
C LEU A 236 -8.14 0.54 -6.25
N SER A 237 -8.03 -0.38 -5.31
CA SER A 237 -9.07 -0.55 -4.27
C SER A 237 -9.26 0.71 -3.43
N TYR A 238 -8.18 1.49 -3.23
CA TYR A 238 -8.26 2.76 -2.53
C TYR A 238 -8.88 3.86 -3.40
N ALA A 239 -8.56 3.87 -4.70
CA ALA A 239 -9.17 4.78 -5.66
C ALA A 239 -10.69 4.55 -5.76
N GLU A 240 -11.15 3.29 -5.78
CA GLU A 240 -12.57 2.94 -5.80
C GLU A 240 -13.31 3.42 -4.54
N GLN A 241 -12.70 3.34 -3.37
CA GLN A 241 -13.27 3.86 -2.11
C GLN A 241 -13.46 5.39 -2.13
N ASN A 242 -12.65 6.11 -2.91
CA ASN A 242 -12.65 7.56 -3.05
C ASN A 242 -13.22 8.05 -4.39
N ALA A 243 -13.95 7.21 -5.13
CA ALA A 243 -14.44 7.50 -6.47
C ALA A 243 -15.43 8.69 -6.53
N SER A 244 -16.02 9.11 -5.42
CA SER A 244 -16.90 10.28 -5.33
C SER A 244 -16.16 11.63 -5.41
N ILE A 245 -14.87 11.64 -5.08
CA ILE A 245 -14.04 12.85 -5.02
C ILE A 245 -12.83 12.79 -5.95
N LEU A 246 -12.65 11.68 -6.67
CA LEU A 246 -11.58 11.46 -7.63
C LEU A 246 -12.13 11.00 -8.99
N LYS A 247 -11.42 11.35 -10.05
CA LYS A 247 -11.67 10.83 -11.40
C LYS A 247 -10.54 9.88 -11.78
N LEU A 248 -10.89 8.60 -12.03
CA LEU A 248 -9.94 7.60 -12.52
C LEU A 248 -9.75 7.77 -14.03
N LEU A 249 -8.50 7.85 -14.47
CA LEU A 249 -8.13 7.87 -15.88
C LEU A 249 -8.00 6.45 -16.43
N ALA A 250 -8.34 6.29 -17.69
CA ALA A 250 -7.94 5.12 -18.46
C ALA A 250 -6.44 5.19 -18.80
N VAL A 251 -5.83 4.04 -19.04
CA VAL A 251 -4.44 3.92 -19.51
C VAL A 251 -4.44 3.19 -20.85
N ASP A 252 -3.62 3.67 -21.76
CA ASP A 252 -3.42 3.10 -23.10
C ASP A 252 -1.99 2.60 -23.23
N ASP A 253 -1.83 1.28 -23.32
CA ASP A 253 -0.57 0.58 -23.55
C ASP A 253 -0.25 0.37 -25.04
N GLY A 254 -1.00 1.01 -25.93
CA GLY A 254 -0.94 0.86 -27.37
C GLY A 254 -2.07 0.03 -27.97
N HIS A 255 -2.97 -0.50 -27.14
CA HIS A 255 -4.13 -1.30 -27.54
C HIS A 255 -5.47 -0.59 -27.29
N GLY A 256 -5.42 0.69 -26.91
CA GLY A 256 -6.57 1.53 -26.60
C GLY A 256 -6.73 1.79 -25.10
N CYS A 257 -7.55 2.78 -24.80
CA CYS A 257 -7.78 3.23 -23.43
C CYS A 257 -8.58 2.21 -22.60
N VAL A 258 -7.96 1.62 -21.60
CA VAL A 258 -8.61 0.72 -20.63
C VAL A 258 -8.77 1.42 -19.28
N LYS A 259 -10.01 1.49 -18.77
CA LYS A 259 -10.28 2.07 -17.46
C LYS A 259 -9.95 1.05 -16.35
N PRO A 260 -9.27 1.47 -15.26
CA PRO A 260 -9.05 0.61 -14.11
C PRO A 260 -10.38 0.22 -13.45
N SER A 261 -10.51 -1.05 -13.13
CA SER A 261 -11.63 -1.62 -12.37
C SER A 261 -11.22 -3.00 -11.86
N THR A 262 -11.87 -3.48 -10.80
CA THR A 262 -11.70 -4.85 -10.32
C THR A 262 -11.73 -5.86 -11.49
N LYS A 263 -12.69 -5.73 -12.43
CA LYS A 263 -12.81 -6.64 -13.57
C LYS A 263 -11.61 -6.57 -14.52
N THR A 264 -11.14 -5.37 -14.89
CA THR A 264 -10.03 -5.21 -15.86
C THR A 264 -8.70 -5.59 -15.26
N VAL A 265 -8.50 -5.42 -13.95
CA VAL A 265 -7.33 -5.92 -13.20
C VAL A 265 -7.34 -7.44 -13.14
N GLN A 266 -8.46 -8.07 -12.73
CA GLN A 266 -8.59 -9.53 -12.66
C GLN A 266 -8.42 -10.23 -14.01
N SER A 267 -8.82 -9.60 -15.11
CA SER A 267 -8.65 -10.15 -16.47
C SER A 267 -7.28 -9.85 -17.07
N GLY A 268 -6.44 -9.03 -16.42
CA GLY A 268 -5.15 -8.58 -16.96
C GLY A 268 -5.27 -7.61 -18.15
N THR A 269 -6.48 -7.13 -18.47
CA THR A 269 -6.68 -6.21 -19.60
C THR A 269 -6.30 -4.77 -19.27
N TYR A 270 -6.13 -4.43 -17.98
CA TYR A 270 -5.61 -3.13 -17.55
C TYR A 270 -4.08 -3.17 -17.50
N ALA A 271 -3.45 -3.29 -18.67
CA ALA A 271 -2.00 -3.32 -18.81
C ALA A 271 -1.43 -1.90 -19.02
N PRO A 272 -0.17 -1.67 -18.61
CA PRO A 272 0.70 -2.56 -17.84
C PRO A 272 0.53 -2.41 -16.32
N LEU A 273 -0.49 -1.67 -15.84
CA LEU A 273 -0.67 -1.29 -14.44
C LEU A 273 -1.52 -2.28 -13.64
N SER A 274 -1.59 -3.54 -14.07
CA SER A 274 -2.14 -4.64 -13.28
C SER A 274 -1.21 -5.85 -13.29
N ARG A 275 -1.16 -6.59 -12.17
CA ARG A 275 -0.33 -7.78 -12.02
C ARG A 275 -0.92 -8.76 -11.03
N PRO A 276 -0.70 -10.08 -11.20
CA PRO A 276 -0.94 -11.06 -10.16
C PRO A 276 0.16 -11.00 -9.09
N LEU A 277 -0.20 -11.34 -7.85
CA LEU A 277 0.69 -11.46 -6.70
C LEU A 277 0.77 -12.91 -6.27
N PHE A 278 1.96 -13.35 -5.88
CA PHE A 278 2.26 -14.75 -5.64
C PHE A 278 2.96 -14.99 -4.31
N VAL A 279 2.77 -16.20 -3.78
CA VAL A 279 3.60 -16.82 -2.76
C VAL A 279 4.15 -18.12 -3.33
N TYR A 280 5.47 -18.25 -3.35
CA TYR A 280 6.17 -19.48 -3.72
C TYR A 280 6.50 -20.28 -2.46
N VAL A 281 6.25 -21.58 -2.49
CA VAL A 281 6.53 -22.47 -1.36
C VAL A 281 7.41 -23.64 -1.80
N LYS A 282 8.46 -23.94 -1.02
CA LYS A 282 9.24 -25.15 -1.21
C LYS A 282 8.41 -26.38 -0.89
N HIS A 283 8.39 -27.39 -1.73
CA HIS A 283 7.68 -28.64 -1.44
C HIS A 283 8.14 -29.26 -0.13
N ARG A 284 9.44 -29.23 0.18
CA ARG A 284 9.97 -29.71 1.47
C ARG A 284 9.40 -28.94 2.67
N SER A 285 9.27 -27.64 2.56
CA SER A 285 8.70 -26.81 3.64
C SER A 285 7.20 -27.05 3.80
N ALA A 286 6.47 -27.23 2.70
CA ALA A 286 5.03 -27.50 2.70
C ALA A 286 4.65 -28.84 3.39
N GLN A 287 5.61 -29.75 3.60
CA GLN A 287 5.37 -31.00 4.35
C GLN A 287 5.33 -30.77 5.87
N ARG A 288 5.78 -29.63 6.37
CA ARG A 288 5.73 -29.30 7.80
C ARG A 288 4.31 -28.88 8.19
N PRO A 289 3.74 -29.41 9.30
CA PRO A 289 2.34 -29.16 9.67
C PRO A 289 2.00 -27.67 9.82
N GLU A 290 2.92 -26.87 10.40
CA GLU A 290 2.73 -25.45 10.59
C GLU A 290 2.74 -24.67 9.27
N VAL A 291 3.57 -25.06 8.31
CA VAL A 291 3.64 -24.43 6.98
C VAL A 291 2.39 -24.76 6.18
N LYS A 292 1.99 -26.05 6.16
CA LYS A 292 0.74 -26.48 5.51
C LYS A 292 -0.45 -25.72 6.07
N ALA A 293 -0.61 -25.66 7.38
CA ALA A 293 -1.72 -24.96 8.03
C ALA A 293 -1.73 -23.45 7.71
N PHE A 294 -0.55 -22.81 7.65
CA PHE A 294 -0.46 -21.41 7.26
C PHE A 294 -0.86 -21.18 5.81
N LEU A 295 -0.42 -22.03 4.89
CA LEU A 295 -0.81 -21.95 3.47
C LEU A 295 -2.32 -22.21 3.28
N ASP A 296 -2.88 -23.21 3.97
CA ASP A 296 -4.33 -23.46 3.99
C ASP A 296 -5.12 -22.24 4.49
N TYR A 297 -4.61 -21.59 5.55
CA TYR A 297 -5.19 -20.37 6.08
C TYR A 297 -5.12 -19.23 5.04
N LEU A 298 -3.96 -19.02 4.42
CA LEU A 298 -3.72 -17.99 3.43
C LEU A 298 -4.68 -18.10 2.23
N VAL A 299 -4.79 -19.30 1.63
CA VAL A 299 -5.63 -19.52 0.44
C VAL A 299 -7.13 -19.50 0.82
N THR A 300 -7.50 -20.03 2.00
CA THR A 300 -8.90 -20.04 2.45
C THR A 300 -9.39 -18.61 2.72
N ASN A 301 -8.56 -17.76 3.30
CA ASN A 301 -8.91 -16.39 3.68
C ASN A 301 -8.45 -15.33 2.65
N GLU A 302 -7.95 -15.76 1.48
CA GLU A 302 -7.37 -14.92 0.43
C GLU A 302 -8.21 -13.66 0.16
N ALA A 303 -9.51 -13.82 -0.09
CA ALA A 303 -10.36 -12.71 -0.46
C ALA A 303 -10.55 -11.66 0.66
N ALA A 304 -10.49 -12.07 1.93
CA ALA A 304 -10.53 -11.14 3.07
C ALA A 304 -9.16 -10.45 3.23
N LEU A 305 -8.07 -11.22 3.17
CA LEU A 305 -6.71 -10.68 3.24
C LEU A 305 -6.44 -9.66 2.13
N ALA A 306 -6.79 -10.00 0.88
CA ALA A 306 -6.63 -9.10 -0.26
C ALA A 306 -7.40 -7.78 -0.06
N ARG A 307 -8.68 -7.83 0.35
CA ARG A 307 -9.48 -6.60 0.60
C ARG A 307 -8.90 -5.74 1.72
N ASP A 308 -8.49 -6.37 2.82
CA ASP A 308 -8.02 -5.66 4.00
C ASP A 308 -6.62 -5.03 3.76
N THR A 309 -5.85 -5.59 2.83
CA THR A 309 -4.58 -5.02 2.33
C THR A 309 -4.73 -4.22 1.05
N ARG A 310 -5.98 -3.94 0.63
CA ARG A 310 -6.33 -3.09 -0.52
C ARG A 310 -5.91 -3.63 -1.88
N PHE A 311 -5.77 -4.95 -1.98
CA PHE A 311 -5.62 -5.65 -3.25
C PHE A 311 -6.97 -6.12 -3.80
N VAL A 312 -6.96 -6.51 -5.06
CA VAL A 312 -8.12 -7.08 -5.75
C VAL A 312 -8.13 -8.60 -5.50
N PRO A 313 -9.20 -9.18 -4.92
CA PRO A 313 -9.30 -10.61 -4.70
C PRO A 313 -9.18 -11.42 -5.98
N LEU A 314 -8.81 -12.68 -5.84
CA LEU A 314 -8.80 -13.64 -6.94
C LEU A 314 -10.20 -13.87 -7.51
N THR A 315 -10.29 -14.15 -8.80
CA THR A 315 -11.47 -14.74 -9.42
C THR A 315 -11.68 -16.18 -8.93
N LEU A 316 -12.87 -16.73 -9.12
CA LEU A 316 -13.14 -18.14 -8.80
C LEU A 316 -12.17 -19.09 -9.53
N THR A 317 -11.79 -18.79 -10.78
CA THR A 317 -10.84 -19.58 -11.57
C THR A 317 -9.43 -19.50 -11.01
N GLN A 318 -8.94 -18.29 -10.67
CA GLN A 318 -7.63 -18.10 -10.05
C GLN A 318 -7.57 -18.80 -8.70
N ARG A 319 -8.62 -18.69 -7.86
CA ARG A 319 -8.71 -19.37 -6.58
C ARG A 319 -8.69 -20.89 -6.73
N ALA A 320 -9.41 -21.44 -7.71
CA ALA A 320 -9.36 -22.88 -7.99
C ALA A 320 -7.95 -23.34 -8.38
N LYS A 321 -7.23 -22.53 -9.19
CA LYS A 321 -5.82 -22.78 -9.52
C LYS A 321 -4.95 -22.73 -8.27
N ALA A 322 -5.10 -21.71 -7.42
CA ALA A 322 -4.35 -21.59 -6.17
C ALA A 322 -4.52 -22.79 -5.25
N LEU A 323 -5.76 -23.31 -5.11
CA LEU A 323 -6.04 -24.54 -4.36
C LEU A 323 -5.37 -25.77 -4.97
N THR A 324 -5.34 -25.88 -6.31
CA THR A 324 -4.66 -26.99 -7.01
C THR A 324 -3.15 -26.93 -6.78
N GLU A 325 -2.55 -25.75 -6.83
CA GLU A 325 -1.11 -25.57 -6.58
C GLU A 325 -0.75 -25.83 -5.11
N LEU A 326 -1.63 -25.45 -4.19
CA LEU A 326 -1.49 -25.79 -2.77
C LEU A 326 -1.52 -27.30 -2.55
N ALA A 327 -2.51 -28.01 -3.11
CA ALA A 327 -2.60 -29.47 -3.04
C ALA A 327 -1.32 -30.14 -3.60
N ARG A 328 -0.82 -29.67 -4.74
CA ARG A 328 0.47 -30.13 -5.31
C ARG A 328 1.63 -29.91 -4.34
N ALA A 329 1.70 -28.72 -3.68
CA ALA A 329 2.79 -28.39 -2.77
C ALA A 329 2.81 -29.33 -1.55
N VAL A 330 1.64 -29.70 -1.03
CA VAL A 330 1.50 -30.56 0.15
C VAL A 330 1.43 -32.06 -0.17
N GLY A 331 1.46 -32.43 -1.46
CA GLY A 331 1.50 -33.83 -1.92
C GLY A 331 0.13 -34.53 -1.89
N GLU A 332 -0.96 -33.78 -2.04
CA GLU A 332 -2.36 -34.25 -2.13
C GLU A 332 -2.87 -34.34 -3.59
#